data_bb35efcbf7849e45e605551a6f0fa284
#
_entry.id   bb35efcbf7849e45e605551a6f0fa284
#
_cell.length_a   1.000
_cell.length_b   1.000
_cell.length_c   1.000
_cell.angle_alpha   90.00
_cell.angle_beta   90.00
_cell.angle_gamma   90.00
#
_symmetry.space_group_name_H-M   'P 1'
#
loop_
_entity.id
_entity.type
_entity.pdbx_description
1 polymer ?
#
loop_
_entity_poly.entity_id
_entity_poly.type
_entity_poly.pdbx_seq_one_letter_code
_entity_poly.pdbx_strand_id
1 'polypeptide(L)'
;MEKKFKGIYSALVTPFDKEGKINTKQLEKFVEFEITKIKVDGLYICGSTAEAFLLDYEERSHIMKVVADVKKKLNSNISLIAQVGGLNVFDMEKLIKDAKKFGYDGISAVTPFYYGYKFEDIKKYYEFATSISDLPLLIYYLPALTAINISFDNFIQLLEMKNVVGAKYSSPDLFMLERLISAKPDKVFLFGVDEFLMAATTLGIDGG
;
A
#
# COMPACT_ATOMS: atom_id res chain seq x y z
N MET A 1 -14.79 13.22 9.92
CA MET A 1 -13.68 13.69 9.05
C MET A 1 -13.76 12.97 7.73
N GLU A 2 -13.50 13.64 6.64
CA GLU A 2 -13.45 13.00 5.32
C GLU A 2 -12.25 12.06 5.24
N LYS A 3 -12.47 10.82 4.76
CA LYS A 3 -11.40 9.83 4.62
C LYS A 3 -10.50 10.22 3.43
N LYS A 4 -9.18 10.18 3.64
CA LYS A 4 -8.20 10.68 2.66
C LYS A 4 -8.10 9.81 1.40
N PHE A 5 -8.25 8.49 1.53
CA PHE A 5 -8.07 7.55 0.43
C PHE A 5 -9.39 6.93 0.05
N LYS A 6 -9.89 7.21 -1.17
CA LYS A 6 -11.14 6.68 -1.72
C LYS A 6 -11.00 6.45 -3.22
N GLY A 7 -11.83 5.57 -3.76
CA GLY A 7 -11.91 5.31 -5.20
C GLY A 7 -11.00 4.17 -5.66
N ILE A 8 -10.61 4.20 -6.93
CA ILE A 8 -9.86 3.14 -7.60
C ILE A 8 -8.37 3.46 -7.59
N TYR A 9 -7.58 2.55 -7.05
CA TYR A 9 -6.12 2.62 -6.97
C TYR A 9 -5.50 1.57 -7.87
N SER A 10 -4.85 1.99 -8.95
CA SER A 10 -4.09 1.07 -9.79
C SER A 10 -2.88 0.52 -9.05
N ALA A 11 -2.81 -0.81 -8.90
CA ALA A 11 -1.64 -1.51 -8.41
C ALA A 11 -0.58 -1.52 -9.53
N LEU A 12 0.31 -0.55 -9.51
CA LEU A 12 1.25 -0.28 -10.58
C LEU A 12 2.21 -1.46 -10.81
N VAL A 13 2.40 -1.87 -12.06
CA VAL A 13 3.39 -2.87 -12.46
C VAL A 13 4.77 -2.23 -12.64
N THR A 14 5.83 -3.03 -12.55
CA THR A 14 7.21 -2.62 -12.86
C THR A 14 7.58 -3.13 -14.24
N PRO A 15 7.70 -2.27 -15.26
CA PRO A 15 8.16 -2.70 -16.58
C PRO A 15 9.67 -2.92 -16.56
N PHE A 16 10.10 -4.09 -17.06
CA PHE A 16 11.50 -4.44 -17.22
C PHE A 16 11.90 -4.41 -18.70
N ASP A 17 13.17 -4.20 -18.96
CA ASP A 17 13.79 -4.41 -20.27
C ASP A 17 14.20 -5.87 -20.48
N LYS A 18 14.84 -6.16 -21.61
CA LYS A 18 15.27 -7.52 -21.96
C LYS A 18 16.42 -8.02 -21.09
N GLU A 19 17.13 -7.13 -20.45
CA GLU A 19 18.23 -7.39 -19.51
C GLU A 19 17.75 -7.51 -18.05
N GLY A 20 16.42 -7.40 -17.82
CA GLY A 20 15.83 -7.48 -16.50
C GLY A 20 15.97 -6.21 -15.66
N LYS A 21 16.35 -5.08 -16.26
CA LYS A 21 16.44 -3.79 -15.57
C LYS A 21 15.13 -3.01 -15.69
N ILE A 22 14.86 -2.13 -14.74
CA ILE A 22 13.66 -1.28 -14.77
C ILE A 22 13.69 -0.40 -16.02
N ASN A 23 12.65 -0.53 -16.85
CA ASN A 23 12.46 0.31 -18.03
C ASN A 23 11.78 1.61 -17.62
N THR A 24 12.57 2.58 -17.17
CA THR A 24 12.09 3.90 -16.72
C THR A 24 11.17 4.58 -17.72
N LYS A 25 11.51 4.54 -19.01
CA LYS A 25 10.71 5.19 -20.07
C LYS A 25 9.33 4.56 -20.24
N GLN A 26 9.22 3.26 -20.09
CA GLN A 26 7.91 2.57 -20.11
C GLN A 26 7.14 2.81 -18.83
N LEU A 27 7.81 2.87 -17.68
CA LEU A 27 7.19 3.22 -16.41
C LEU A 27 6.57 4.63 -16.48
N GLU A 28 7.30 5.63 -16.96
CA GLU A 28 6.78 7.00 -17.14
C GLU A 28 5.52 7.02 -18.01
N LYS A 29 5.54 6.34 -19.17
CA LYS A 29 4.40 6.26 -20.07
C LYS A 29 3.20 5.57 -19.45
N PHE A 30 3.45 4.51 -18.68
CA PHE A 30 2.40 3.77 -18.02
C PHE A 30 1.74 4.61 -16.92
N VAL A 31 2.53 5.29 -16.09
CA VAL A 31 2.01 6.24 -15.10
C VAL A 31 1.21 7.37 -15.76
N GLU A 32 1.72 7.96 -16.84
CA GLU A 32 0.99 8.98 -17.60
C GLU A 32 -0.34 8.44 -18.16
N PHE A 33 -0.36 7.21 -18.66
CA PHE A 33 -1.57 6.55 -19.16
C PHE A 33 -2.61 6.34 -18.05
N GLU A 34 -2.19 5.82 -16.89
CA GLU A 34 -3.07 5.63 -15.72
C GLU A 34 -3.71 6.96 -15.27
N ILE A 35 -2.93 8.02 -15.22
CA ILE A 35 -3.39 9.34 -14.80
C ILE A 35 -4.31 9.99 -15.83
N THR A 36 -3.92 9.94 -17.13
CA THR A 36 -4.58 10.78 -18.14
C THR A 36 -5.67 10.06 -18.93
N LYS A 37 -5.57 8.74 -19.09
CA LYS A 37 -6.48 7.93 -19.90
C LYS A 37 -7.42 7.10 -19.03
N ILE A 38 -6.88 6.31 -18.10
CA ILE A 38 -7.69 5.50 -17.18
C ILE A 38 -8.37 6.41 -16.14
N LYS A 39 -7.65 7.44 -15.67
CA LYS A 39 -8.15 8.42 -14.69
C LYS A 39 -8.50 7.78 -13.36
N VAL A 40 -7.61 6.91 -12.88
CA VAL A 40 -7.72 6.33 -11.53
C VAL A 40 -7.61 7.42 -10.44
N ASP A 41 -8.17 7.16 -9.28
CA ASP A 41 -8.14 8.09 -8.14
C ASP A 41 -6.78 8.07 -7.43
N GLY A 42 -6.07 6.97 -7.54
CA GLY A 42 -4.74 6.83 -6.96
C GLY A 42 -3.87 5.77 -7.63
N LEU A 43 -2.58 5.80 -7.28
CA LEU A 43 -1.63 4.77 -7.64
C LEU A 43 -1.09 4.11 -6.37
N TYR A 44 -1.02 2.77 -6.37
CA TYR A 44 -0.41 1.97 -5.34
C TYR A 44 0.92 1.40 -5.85
N ILE A 45 2.02 1.92 -5.33
CA ILE A 45 3.38 1.73 -5.88
C ILE A 45 4.15 0.70 -5.06
N CYS A 46 4.95 -0.13 -5.74
CA CYS A 46 5.79 -1.15 -5.13
C CYS A 46 5.00 -2.21 -4.32
N GLY A 47 3.78 -2.54 -4.76
CA GLY A 47 3.01 -3.66 -4.21
C GLY A 47 3.48 -5.02 -4.74
N SER A 48 2.72 -6.09 -4.43
CA SER A 48 3.01 -7.44 -4.95
C SER A 48 2.91 -7.50 -6.47
N THR A 49 1.96 -6.81 -7.08
CA THR A 49 1.81 -6.67 -8.53
C THR A 49 3.04 -6.04 -9.19
N ALA A 50 3.74 -5.17 -8.47
CA ALA A 50 4.99 -4.54 -8.92
C ALA A 50 6.23 -5.42 -8.73
N GLU A 51 6.08 -6.66 -8.26
CA GLU A 51 7.19 -7.57 -7.95
C GLU A 51 8.21 -6.98 -6.94
N ALA A 52 7.71 -6.11 -6.03
CA ALA A 52 8.55 -5.28 -5.16
C ALA A 52 9.55 -6.04 -4.27
N PHE A 53 9.27 -7.31 -3.97
CA PHE A 53 10.17 -8.12 -3.14
C PHE A 53 11.30 -8.79 -3.93
N LEU A 54 11.30 -8.65 -5.26
CA LEU A 54 12.41 -9.01 -6.15
C LEU A 54 13.33 -7.82 -6.44
N LEU A 55 12.93 -6.61 -6.00
CA LEU A 55 13.65 -5.36 -6.19
C LEU A 55 14.44 -5.00 -4.92
N ASP A 56 15.60 -4.42 -5.11
CA ASP A 56 16.37 -3.85 -4.01
C ASP A 56 15.82 -2.46 -3.59
N TYR A 57 16.44 -1.85 -2.57
CA TYR A 57 16.02 -0.55 -2.08
C TYR A 57 16.16 0.54 -3.14
N GLU A 58 17.27 0.57 -3.87
CA GLU A 58 17.58 1.58 -4.88
C GLU A 58 16.57 1.52 -6.03
N GLU A 59 16.20 0.33 -6.46
CA GLU A 59 15.20 0.11 -7.50
C GLU A 59 13.81 0.57 -7.06
N ARG A 60 13.39 0.21 -5.85
CA ARG A 60 12.10 0.66 -5.30
C ARG A 60 12.05 2.17 -5.13
N SER A 61 13.11 2.78 -4.59
CA SER A 61 13.24 4.23 -4.46
C SER A 61 13.21 4.92 -5.82
N HIS A 62 13.88 4.35 -6.84
CA HIS A 62 13.86 4.86 -8.21
C HIS A 62 12.44 4.87 -8.79
N ILE A 63 11.70 3.76 -8.68
CA ILE A 63 10.30 3.68 -9.13
C ILE A 63 9.47 4.77 -8.44
N MET A 64 9.57 4.89 -7.12
CA MET A 64 8.84 5.88 -6.36
C MET A 64 9.14 7.31 -6.84
N LYS A 65 10.41 7.61 -7.11
CA LYS A 65 10.82 8.92 -7.62
C LYS A 65 10.23 9.19 -9.00
N VAL A 66 10.32 8.24 -9.93
CA VAL A 66 9.78 8.37 -11.29
C VAL A 66 8.28 8.67 -11.26
N VAL A 67 7.52 7.93 -10.46
CA VAL A 67 6.07 8.13 -10.33
C VAL A 67 5.75 9.53 -9.79
N ALA A 68 6.46 9.99 -8.78
CA ALA A 68 6.28 11.33 -8.21
C ALA A 68 6.63 12.43 -9.22
N ASP A 69 7.71 12.25 -9.99
CA ASP A 69 8.12 13.20 -11.03
C ASP A 69 7.07 13.30 -12.15
N VAL A 70 6.48 12.18 -12.59
CA VAL A 70 5.39 12.18 -13.60
C VAL A 70 4.15 12.87 -13.05
N LYS A 71 3.71 12.56 -11.81
CA LYS A 71 2.60 13.26 -11.14
C LYS A 71 2.83 14.78 -11.16
N LYS A 72 4.02 15.22 -10.78
CA LYS A 72 4.39 16.63 -10.75
C LYS A 72 4.40 17.27 -12.15
N LYS A 73 4.99 16.59 -13.11
CA LYS A 73 5.03 17.04 -14.54
C LYS A 73 3.64 17.27 -15.11
N LEU A 74 2.69 16.40 -14.76
CA LEU A 74 1.30 16.48 -15.22
C LEU A 74 0.45 17.45 -14.39
N ASN A 75 1.01 18.03 -13.32
CA ASN A 75 0.27 18.84 -12.34
C ASN A 75 -0.99 18.13 -11.84
N SER A 76 -0.88 16.83 -11.59
CA SER A 76 -1.99 15.96 -11.21
C SER A 76 -2.19 15.94 -9.69
N ASN A 77 -3.45 15.87 -9.27
CA ASN A 77 -3.84 15.72 -7.85
C ASN A 77 -4.06 14.25 -7.45
N ILE A 78 -3.69 13.29 -8.31
CA ILE A 78 -3.83 11.86 -8.02
C ILE A 78 -3.15 11.48 -6.72
N SER A 79 -3.75 10.59 -5.94
CA SER A 79 -3.18 10.13 -4.68
C SER A 79 -2.08 9.09 -4.92
N LEU A 80 -0.95 9.17 -4.20
CA LEU A 80 0.15 8.21 -4.26
C LEU A 80 0.31 7.49 -2.93
N ILE A 81 0.26 6.15 -2.95
CA ILE A 81 0.53 5.29 -1.79
C ILE A 81 1.73 4.41 -2.11
N ALA A 82 2.82 4.54 -1.36
CA ALA A 82 3.99 3.68 -1.50
C ALA A 82 3.91 2.47 -0.57
N GLN A 83 3.97 1.26 -1.09
CA GLN A 83 4.23 0.08 -0.29
C GLN A 83 5.72 0.09 0.08
N VAL A 84 6.02 0.28 1.36
CA VAL A 84 7.39 0.41 1.89
C VAL A 84 7.83 -0.81 2.71
N GLY A 85 6.88 -1.68 3.06
CA GLY A 85 7.14 -2.87 3.87
C GLY A 85 8.07 -3.87 3.21
N GLY A 86 8.67 -4.71 4.03
CA GLY A 86 9.60 -5.74 3.61
C GLY A 86 10.19 -6.45 4.84
N LEU A 87 11.12 -7.39 4.60
CA LEU A 87 11.82 -8.11 5.68
C LEU A 87 12.92 -7.26 6.32
N ASN A 88 13.56 -6.39 5.53
CA ASN A 88 14.61 -5.50 6.03
C ASN A 88 13.99 -4.18 6.51
N VAL A 89 13.92 -4.01 7.83
CA VAL A 89 13.35 -2.79 8.44
C VAL A 89 14.19 -1.53 8.18
N PHE A 90 15.49 -1.67 7.92
CA PHE A 90 16.35 -0.52 7.57
C PHE A 90 16.07 -0.02 6.15
N ASP A 91 15.75 -0.91 5.21
CA ASP A 91 15.30 -0.49 3.88
C ASP A 91 13.89 0.08 3.94
N MET A 92 13.01 -0.47 4.76
CA MET A 92 11.70 0.13 5.04
C MET A 92 11.84 1.56 5.58
N GLU A 93 12.76 1.80 6.52
CA GLU A 93 13.03 3.15 7.05
C GLU A 93 13.44 4.13 5.94
N LYS A 94 14.36 3.71 5.06
CA LYS A 94 14.79 4.54 3.92
C LYS A 94 13.64 4.85 2.97
N LEU A 95 12.84 3.82 2.61
CA LEU A 95 11.68 3.97 1.73
C LEU A 95 10.60 4.89 2.33
N ILE A 96 10.38 4.85 3.64
CA ILE A 96 9.46 5.78 4.32
C ILE A 96 9.98 7.22 4.21
N LYS A 97 11.27 7.44 4.41
CA LYS A 97 11.90 8.75 4.25
C LYS A 97 11.80 9.26 2.81
N ASP A 98 12.03 8.38 1.83
CA ASP A 98 11.89 8.70 0.42
C ASP A 98 10.44 9.01 0.03
N ALA A 99 9.45 8.25 0.52
CA ALA A 99 8.04 8.55 0.31
C ALA A 99 7.69 9.97 0.78
N LYS A 100 8.14 10.36 1.97
CA LYS A 100 7.95 11.72 2.49
C LYS A 100 8.65 12.77 1.63
N LYS A 101 9.90 12.53 1.25
CA LYS A 101 10.72 13.41 0.41
C LYS A 101 10.12 13.62 -0.97
N PHE A 102 9.55 12.59 -1.58
CA PHE A 102 8.96 12.65 -2.92
C PHE A 102 7.51 13.15 -2.93
N GLY A 103 6.92 13.43 -1.76
CA GLY A 103 5.59 13.99 -1.65
C GLY A 103 4.46 12.97 -1.84
N TYR A 104 4.66 11.75 -1.37
CA TYR A 104 3.60 10.74 -1.31
C TYR A 104 2.52 11.12 -0.32
N ASP A 105 1.29 10.74 -0.63
CA ASP A 105 0.11 11.04 0.20
C ASP A 105 -0.05 10.07 1.36
N GLY A 106 0.52 8.87 1.25
CA GLY A 106 0.53 7.85 2.29
C GLY A 106 1.52 6.74 1.99
N ILE A 107 1.70 5.89 2.97
CA ILE A 107 2.51 4.68 2.88
C ILE A 107 1.66 3.45 3.22
N SER A 108 2.09 2.31 2.77
CA SER A 108 1.53 1.02 3.15
C SER A 108 2.66 0.07 3.51
N ALA A 109 2.43 -0.81 4.46
CA ALA A 109 3.40 -1.83 4.80
C ALA A 109 2.71 -3.21 4.87
N VAL A 110 3.18 -4.16 4.06
CA VAL A 110 2.75 -5.54 4.18
C VAL A 110 3.20 -6.09 5.53
N THR A 111 2.41 -6.97 6.14
CA THR A 111 2.85 -7.68 7.34
C THR A 111 4.18 -8.38 7.10
N PRO A 112 5.09 -8.40 8.07
CA PRO A 112 6.34 -9.15 7.90
C PRO A 112 6.00 -10.62 7.61
N PHE A 113 6.79 -11.29 6.78
CA PHE A 113 6.52 -12.62 6.26
C PHE A 113 7.78 -13.49 6.33
N TYR A 114 7.70 -14.74 5.84
CA TYR A 114 8.76 -15.73 5.81
C TYR A 114 9.02 -16.41 7.17
N TYR A 115 9.16 -15.66 8.27
CA TYR A 115 9.36 -16.23 9.61
C TYR A 115 8.04 -16.32 10.38
N GLY A 116 7.99 -17.21 11.37
CA GLY A 116 6.80 -17.40 12.23
C GLY A 116 6.65 -16.26 13.24
N TYR A 117 6.26 -15.08 12.78
CA TYR A 117 6.06 -13.91 13.62
C TYR A 117 4.84 -14.07 14.53
N LYS A 118 5.01 -13.69 15.80
CA LYS A 118 3.90 -13.54 16.75
C LYS A 118 3.27 -12.16 16.58
N PHE A 119 2.07 -11.97 17.11
CA PHE A 119 1.38 -10.68 17.04
C PHE A 119 2.22 -9.53 17.59
N GLU A 120 2.93 -9.74 18.71
CA GLU A 120 3.80 -8.72 19.30
C GLU A 120 4.94 -8.27 18.36
N ASP A 121 5.45 -9.18 17.55
CA ASP A 121 6.48 -8.85 16.55
C ASP A 121 5.87 -7.99 15.41
N ILE A 122 4.66 -8.36 14.96
CA ILE A 122 3.92 -7.61 13.95
C ILE A 122 3.58 -6.21 14.47
N LYS A 123 3.15 -6.10 15.72
CA LYS A 123 2.86 -4.83 16.37
C LYS A 123 4.09 -3.93 16.43
N LYS A 124 5.22 -4.44 16.88
CA LYS A 124 6.51 -3.71 16.91
C LYS A 124 6.95 -3.25 15.52
N TYR A 125 6.73 -4.07 14.50
CA TYR A 125 7.03 -3.71 13.11
C TYR A 125 6.23 -2.48 12.67
N TYR A 126 4.94 -2.41 12.96
CA TYR A 126 4.11 -1.23 12.64
C TYR A 126 4.41 -0.04 13.56
N GLU A 127 4.72 -0.25 14.83
CA GLU A 127 5.20 0.80 15.74
C GLU A 127 6.47 1.45 15.20
N PHE A 128 7.43 0.65 14.74
CA PHE A 128 8.63 1.14 14.08
C PHE A 128 8.29 1.95 12.83
N ALA A 129 7.47 1.43 11.91
CA ALA A 129 7.09 2.13 10.68
C ALA A 129 6.44 3.50 10.96
N THR A 130 5.52 3.56 11.94
CA THR A 130 4.82 4.80 12.30
C THR A 130 5.66 5.79 13.10
N SER A 131 6.79 5.34 13.69
CA SER A 131 7.72 6.21 14.41
C SER A 131 8.60 7.05 13.48
N ILE A 132 8.82 6.61 12.23
CA ILE A 132 9.75 7.23 11.29
C ILE A 132 9.13 8.48 10.63
N SER A 133 7.83 8.47 10.38
CA SER A 133 7.15 9.53 9.63
C SER A 133 5.72 9.75 10.14
N ASP A 134 5.20 10.96 9.89
CA ASP A 134 3.81 11.35 10.10
C ASP A 134 2.90 11.01 8.91
N LEU A 135 3.43 10.38 7.86
CA LEU A 135 2.61 9.94 6.72
C LEU A 135 1.54 8.94 7.18
N PRO A 136 0.30 9.07 6.67
CA PRO A 136 -0.75 8.08 6.90
C PRO A 136 -0.28 6.70 6.45
N LEU A 137 -0.46 5.69 7.32
CA LEU A 137 -0.08 4.31 7.05
C LEU A 137 -1.32 3.43 6.87
N LEU A 138 -1.33 2.64 5.79
CA LEU A 138 -2.27 1.54 5.57
C LEU A 138 -1.58 0.22 5.88
N ILE A 139 -2.22 -0.59 6.73
CA ILE A 139 -1.81 -1.99 6.93
C ILE A 139 -2.06 -2.74 5.61
N TYR A 140 -1.04 -3.37 5.03
CA TYR A 140 -1.25 -4.24 3.89
C TYR A 140 -1.44 -5.68 4.37
N TYR A 141 -2.69 -6.09 4.46
CA TYR A 141 -3.07 -7.43 4.90
C TYR A 141 -3.24 -8.35 3.69
N LEU A 142 -2.33 -9.32 3.55
CA LEU A 142 -2.25 -10.25 2.42
C LEU A 142 -1.92 -11.66 2.91
N PRO A 143 -2.83 -12.32 3.67
CA PRO A 143 -2.54 -13.58 4.33
C PRO A 143 -2.18 -14.72 3.38
N ALA A 144 -2.70 -14.72 2.16
CA ALA A 144 -2.41 -15.73 1.16
C ALA A 144 -0.92 -15.81 0.77
N LEU A 145 -0.19 -14.69 0.81
CA LEU A 145 1.24 -14.66 0.47
C LEU A 145 2.15 -14.53 1.70
N THR A 146 1.65 -13.98 2.78
CA THR A 146 2.46 -13.76 4.00
C THR A 146 2.35 -14.90 4.99
N ALA A 147 1.34 -15.78 4.86
CA ALA A 147 0.95 -16.80 5.83
C ALA A 147 0.64 -16.21 7.25
N ILE A 148 0.43 -14.90 7.34
CA ILE A 148 0.11 -14.20 8.59
C ILE A 148 -1.40 -14.00 8.68
N ASN A 149 -2.02 -14.66 9.66
CA ASN A 149 -3.42 -14.46 10.00
C ASN A 149 -3.53 -13.64 11.29
N ILE A 150 -4.20 -12.49 11.19
CA ILE A 150 -4.40 -11.59 12.32
C ILE A 150 -5.84 -11.75 12.82
N SER A 151 -6.03 -12.01 14.10
CA SER A 151 -7.38 -12.08 14.70
C SER A 151 -8.06 -10.71 14.67
N PHE A 152 -9.39 -10.69 14.78
CA PHE A 152 -10.15 -9.45 14.81
C PHE A 152 -9.62 -8.47 15.87
N ASP A 153 -9.46 -8.92 17.12
CA ASP A 153 -9.02 -8.07 18.23
C ASP A 153 -7.60 -7.52 18.02
N ASN A 154 -6.72 -8.34 17.45
CA ASN A 154 -5.37 -7.93 17.10
C ASN A 154 -5.36 -6.91 15.94
N PHE A 155 -6.24 -7.08 14.95
CA PHE A 155 -6.37 -6.13 13.85
C PHE A 155 -6.88 -4.77 14.34
N ILE A 156 -7.86 -4.77 15.27
CA ILE A 156 -8.34 -3.54 15.92
C ILE A 156 -7.19 -2.81 16.63
N GLN A 157 -6.35 -3.54 17.39
CA GLN A 157 -5.18 -2.93 18.05
C GLN A 157 -4.22 -2.25 17.04
N LEU A 158 -3.98 -2.86 15.87
CA LEU A 158 -3.15 -2.26 14.85
C LEU A 158 -3.82 -1.01 14.23
N LEU A 159 -5.13 -1.05 13.98
CA LEU A 159 -5.88 0.09 13.45
C LEU A 159 -5.91 1.29 14.40
N GLU A 160 -5.77 1.06 15.72
CA GLU A 160 -5.75 2.10 16.75
C GLU A 160 -4.38 2.79 16.90
N MET A 161 -3.34 2.26 16.28
CA MET A 161 -2.01 2.84 16.37
C MET A 161 -1.98 4.23 15.73
N LYS A 162 -1.11 5.08 16.25
CA LYS A 162 -0.90 6.43 15.72
C LYS A 162 -0.51 6.37 14.24
N ASN A 163 -1.08 7.25 13.43
CA ASN A 163 -0.88 7.37 11.98
C ASN A 163 -1.36 6.16 11.15
N VAL A 164 -1.90 5.11 11.76
CA VAL A 164 -2.58 4.04 11.02
C VAL A 164 -3.98 4.53 10.66
N VAL A 165 -4.22 4.75 9.38
CA VAL A 165 -5.48 5.31 8.88
C VAL A 165 -6.42 4.25 8.29
N GLY A 166 -5.98 2.99 8.19
CA GLY A 166 -6.79 1.91 7.65
C GLY A 166 -5.97 0.73 7.15
N ALA A 167 -6.52 0.01 6.18
CA ALA A 167 -5.87 -1.14 5.58
C ALA A 167 -6.12 -1.24 4.06
N LYS A 168 -5.11 -1.75 3.33
CA LYS A 168 -5.32 -2.47 2.08
C LYS A 168 -5.59 -3.92 2.44
N TYR A 169 -6.83 -4.34 2.28
CA TYR A 169 -7.31 -5.64 2.68
C TYR A 169 -7.37 -6.59 1.48
N SER A 170 -6.39 -7.48 1.35
CA SER A 170 -6.26 -8.43 0.24
C SER A 170 -6.52 -9.86 0.74
N SER A 171 -7.73 -10.08 1.26
CA SER A 171 -8.23 -11.39 1.71
C SER A 171 -9.67 -11.57 1.25
N PRO A 172 -10.07 -12.80 0.83
CA PRO A 172 -11.45 -13.10 0.47
C PRO A 172 -12.38 -13.24 1.69
N ASP A 173 -11.87 -13.12 2.91
CA ASP A 173 -12.67 -13.18 4.14
C ASP A 173 -13.49 -11.88 4.30
N LEU A 174 -14.64 -11.84 3.63
CA LEU A 174 -15.56 -10.71 3.69
C LEU A 174 -16.25 -10.58 5.06
N PHE A 175 -16.39 -11.66 5.82
CA PHE A 175 -16.95 -11.61 7.17
C PHE A 175 -16.03 -10.81 8.11
N MET A 176 -14.73 -11.07 8.06
CA MET A 176 -13.75 -10.30 8.83
C MET A 176 -13.73 -8.83 8.38
N LEU A 177 -13.78 -8.58 7.07
CA LEU A 177 -13.79 -7.23 6.50
C LEU A 177 -15.00 -6.41 7.00
N GLU A 178 -16.19 -7.00 6.94
CA GLU A 178 -17.43 -6.37 7.43
C GLU A 178 -17.31 -5.95 8.89
N ARG A 179 -16.85 -6.87 9.75
CA ARG A 179 -16.65 -6.59 11.17
C ARG A 179 -15.65 -5.47 11.44
N LEU A 180 -14.55 -5.40 10.67
CA LEU A 180 -13.56 -4.34 10.78
C LEU A 180 -14.14 -2.99 10.37
N ILE A 181 -14.88 -2.93 9.26
CA ILE A 181 -15.57 -1.70 8.80
C ILE A 181 -16.57 -1.22 9.85
N SER A 182 -17.40 -2.13 10.37
CA SER A 182 -18.41 -1.81 11.37
C SER A 182 -17.79 -1.32 12.70
N ALA A 183 -16.68 -1.91 13.12
CA ALA A 183 -16.00 -1.54 14.37
C ALA A 183 -15.18 -0.25 14.25
N LYS A 184 -14.66 0.06 13.05
CA LYS A 184 -13.79 1.21 12.77
C LYS A 184 -14.25 1.97 11.53
N PRO A 185 -15.44 2.58 11.55
CA PRO A 185 -16.01 3.27 10.39
C PRO A 185 -15.23 4.53 10.00
N ASP A 186 -14.37 5.03 10.87
CA ASP A 186 -13.45 6.15 10.62
C ASP A 186 -12.20 5.74 9.83
N LYS A 187 -11.90 4.45 9.74
CA LYS A 187 -10.72 3.93 9.04
C LYS A 187 -11.02 3.63 7.57
N VAL A 188 -9.99 3.76 6.76
CA VAL A 188 -10.04 3.47 5.32
C VAL A 188 -9.86 1.97 5.07
N PHE A 189 -10.68 1.40 4.22
CA PHE A 189 -10.51 0.04 3.74
C PHE A 189 -10.47 0.02 2.21
N LEU A 190 -9.27 -0.18 1.64
CA LEU A 190 -9.08 -0.44 0.22
C LEU A 190 -9.04 -1.96 0.02
N PHE A 191 -9.90 -2.45 -0.85
CA PHE A 191 -10.02 -3.89 -1.10
C PHE A 191 -9.10 -4.32 -2.24
N GLY A 192 -8.36 -5.40 -2.05
CA GLY A 192 -7.31 -5.81 -3.00
C GLY A 192 -7.52 -7.23 -3.57
N VAL A 193 -8.78 -7.72 -3.63
CA VAL A 193 -9.16 -8.97 -4.32
C VAL A 193 -10.21 -8.60 -5.37
N ASP A 194 -9.74 -8.28 -6.57
CA ASP A 194 -10.56 -7.67 -7.64
C ASP A 194 -11.76 -8.54 -8.02
N GLU A 195 -11.61 -9.87 -7.96
CA GLU A 195 -12.68 -10.85 -8.27
C GLU A 195 -13.88 -10.72 -7.31
N PHE A 196 -13.68 -10.21 -6.11
CA PHE A 196 -14.74 -9.99 -5.10
C PHE A 196 -15.07 -8.53 -4.88
N LEU A 197 -14.54 -7.61 -5.69
CA LEU A 197 -14.71 -6.16 -5.49
C LEU A 197 -16.18 -5.76 -5.39
N MET A 198 -17.05 -6.31 -6.26
CA MET A 198 -18.48 -6.02 -6.23
C MET A 198 -19.13 -6.42 -4.90
N ALA A 199 -18.78 -7.58 -4.35
CA ALA A 199 -19.28 -8.02 -3.05
C ALA A 199 -18.75 -7.12 -1.93
N ALA A 200 -17.47 -6.76 -1.97
CA ALA A 200 -16.86 -5.89 -0.96
C ALA A 200 -17.46 -4.47 -0.95
N THR A 201 -17.89 -3.93 -2.11
CA THR A 201 -18.54 -2.61 -2.18
C THR A 201 -19.85 -2.57 -1.39
N THR A 202 -20.59 -3.68 -1.31
CA THR A 202 -21.82 -3.76 -0.51
C THR A 202 -21.58 -3.66 0.99
N LEU A 203 -20.33 -3.90 1.44
CA LEU A 203 -19.93 -3.81 2.84
C LEU A 203 -19.49 -2.38 3.23
N GLY A 204 -19.38 -1.47 2.27
CA GLY A 204 -19.00 -0.08 2.51
C GLY A 204 -17.49 0.17 2.55
N ILE A 205 -16.72 -0.55 1.74
CA ILE A 205 -15.31 -0.23 1.51
C ILE A 205 -15.14 1.17 0.92
N ASP A 206 -13.96 1.76 1.07
CA ASP A 206 -13.65 3.10 0.55
C ASP A 206 -13.12 3.07 -0.89
N GLY A 207 -12.70 1.91 -1.38
CA GLY A 207 -12.17 1.71 -2.73
C GLY A 207 -11.46 0.37 -2.91
N GLY A 208 -10.77 0.21 -4.02
CA GLY A 208 -10.02 -1.00 -4.37
C GLY A 208 -8.89 -0.74 -5.34
#